data_5502d3b651fa213d50d34acb3bc17555
#
_entry.id   5502d3b651fa213d50d34acb3bc17555
#
_cell.length_a   1.000
_cell.length_b   1.000
_cell.length_c   1.000
_cell.angle_alpha   90.00
_cell.angle_beta   90.00
_cell.angle_gamma   90.00
#
_symmetry.space_group_name_H-M   'P 1'
#
loop_
_entity.id
_entity.type
_entity.pdbx_description
1 polymer ?
#
loop_
_entity_poly.entity_id
_entity_poly.type
_entity_poly.pdbx_seq_one_letter_code
_entity_poly.pdbx_strand_id
1 'polypeptide(L)'
;DAYYELDQAVGLTYSLDMEALMGIPLCLGMHGEMTTGQKNNPLYVLEAIRRTGKKLSIFCNVGCIKVPKAESRLYALLEDSIHEVRMPNYTNNFHPKLWVLQYHNIHDGRVLIKIVTLSRNLTFDQSMDVAADMDGFVGSTINPKNQPIADLLTFVSQFDSNKNRYKQLIENVRRVERFNLLDCFDDYEF
;
A
#
# COMPACT_ATOMS: atom_id res chain seq x y z
N ASP A 1 -9.62 4.96 -12.05
CA ASP A 1 -9.62 5.42 -13.44
C ASP A 1 -8.94 4.40 -14.33
N ALA A 2 -9.56 4.06 -15.48
CA ALA A 2 -9.07 3.05 -16.44
C ALA A 2 -7.70 3.39 -17.06
N TYR A 3 -7.19 4.60 -16.81
CA TYR A 3 -5.96 5.12 -17.40
C TYR A 3 -4.74 5.09 -16.46
N TYR A 4 -4.90 4.60 -15.22
CA TYR A 4 -3.82 4.55 -14.25
C TYR A 4 -3.45 3.11 -13.94
N GLU A 5 -2.16 2.79 -14.07
CA GLU A 5 -1.60 1.52 -13.64
C GLU A 5 -0.84 1.68 -12.33
N LEU A 6 -1.01 0.71 -11.43
CA LEU A 6 -0.28 0.64 -10.16
C LEU A 6 1.20 0.32 -10.43
N ASP A 7 2.10 1.16 -9.91
CA ASP A 7 3.54 0.91 -9.92
C ASP A 7 4.00 0.23 -8.63
N GLN A 8 3.57 0.80 -7.50
CA GLN A 8 3.97 0.32 -6.18
C GLN A 8 2.89 0.62 -5.15
N ALA A 9 2.70 -0.33 -4.22
CA ALA A 9 1.82 -0.20 -3.08
C ALA A 9 2.58 -0.53 -1.80
N VAL A 10 2.59 0.40 -0.84
CA VAL A 10 3.18 0.22 0.49
C VAL A 10 2.08 0.35 1.52
N GLY A 11 1.81 -0.74 2.24
CA GLY A 11 0.84 -0.78 3.33
C GLY A 11 1.54 -0.88 4.67
N LEU A 12 1.10 -0.09 5.64
CA LEU A 12 1.59 -0.07 7.01
C LEU A 12 0.45 -0.45 7.94
N THR A 13 0.65 -1.45 8.79
CA THR A 13 -0.37 -1.92 9.72
C THR A 13 0.29 -2.39 11.03
N TYR A 14 -0.45 -2.37 12.12
CA TYR A 14 0.04 -2.98 13.36
C TYR A 14 -0.05 -4.51 13.29
N SER A 15 -1.23 -5.04 13.00
CA SER A 15 -1.45 -6.48 12.87
C SER A 15 -1.90 -6.83 11.46
N LEU A 16 -1.47 -8.00 11.00
CA LEU A 16 -1.72 -8.52 9.67
C LEU A 16 -2.44 -9.86 9.76
N ASP A 17 -3.60 -9.99 9.10
CA ASP A 17 -4.26 -11.26 8.84
C ASP A 17 -3.93 -11.69 7.39
N MET A 18 -3.31 -12.85 7.24
CA MET A 18 -2.91 -13.36 5.94
C MET A 18 -4.09 -13.60 5.00
N GLU A 19 -5.27 -13.93 5.54
CA GLU A 19 -6.49 -14.10 4.73
C GLU A 19 -6.97 -12.73 4.20
N ALA A 20 -6.89 -11.66 5.02
CA ALA A 20 -7.23 -10.31 4.58
C ALA A 20 -6.24 -9.81 3.52
N LEU A 21 -4.95 -10.13 3.69
CA LEU A 21 -3.91 -9.77 2.72
C LEU A 21 -4.19 -10.32 1.33
N MET A 22 -4.72 -11.55 1.21
CA MET A 22 -5.03 -12.16 -0.08
C MET A 22 -6.05 -11.37 -0.91
N GLY A 23 -6.92 -10.60 -0.26
CA GLY A 23 -7.88 -9.72 -0.96
C GLY A 23 -7.24 -8.53 -1.66
N ILE A 24 -6.09 -8.05 -1.16
CA ILE A 24 -5.45 -6.82 -1.65
C ILE A 24 -4.96 -6.92 -3.10
N PRO A 25 -4.17 -7.95 -3.49
CA PRO A 25 -3.76 -8.12 -4.87
C PRO A 25 -4.93 -8.21 -5.84
N LEU A 26 -6.02 -8.82 -5.41
CA LEU A 26 -7.24 -8.93 -6.22
C LEU A 26 -7.87 -7.55 -6.42
N CYS A 27 -8.03 -6.77 -5.35
CA CYS A 27 -8.56 -5.41 -5.44
C CYS A 27 -7.67 -4.48 -6.28
N LEU A 28 -6.35 -4.53 -6.11
CA LEU A 28 -5.40 -3.67 -6.80
C LEU A 28 -5.10 -4.15 -8.23
N GLY A 29 -5.11 -5.46 -8.48
CA GLY A 29 -4.75 -6.05 -9.78
C GLY A 29 -5.91 -6.24 -10.75
N MET A 30 -7.17 -6.12 -10.29
CA MET A 30 -8.36 -6.32 -11.10
C MET A 30 -8.95 -5.01 -11.65
N HIS A 31 -8.17 -3.92 -11.69
CA HIS A 31 -8.57 -2.67 -12.32
C HIS A 31 -8.46 -2.81 -13.84
N GLY A 32 -9.60 -3.03 -14.47
CA GLY A 32 -9.78 -3.18 -15.90
C GLY A 32 -11.13 -3.84 -16.19
N GLU A 33 -11.64 -3.72 -17.40
CA GLU A 33 -12.89 -4.36 -17.86
C GLU A 33 -12.76 -5.89 -17.90
N MET A 34 -12.75 -6.51 -16.73
CA MET A 34 -12.82 -7.98 -16.66
C MET A 34 -14.26 -8.42 -16.86
N THR A 35 -14.50 -9.19 -17.89
CA THR A 35 -15.79 -9.88 -18.07
C THR A 35 -16.06 -10.86 -16.91
N THR A 36 -17.33 -11.08 -16.60
CA THR A 36 -17.72 -11.99 -15.52
C THR A 36 -17.09 -13.39 -15.65
N GLY A 37 -16.85 -13.85 -16.89
CA GLY A 37 -16.21 -15.13 -17.18
C GLY A 37 -14.71 -15.16 -16.82
N GLN A 38 -14.02 -14.05 -16.95
CA GLN A 38 -12.60 -13.95 -16.60
C GLN A 38 -12.40 -13.92 -15.07
N LYS A 39 -13.28 -13.25 -14.31
CA LYS A 39 -13.24 -13.19 -12.85
C LYS A 39 -13.34 -14.59 -12.19
N ASN A 40 -14.03 -15.52 -12.82
CA ASN A 40 -14.21 -16.88 -12.31
C ASN A 40 -13.11 -17.85 -12.74
N ASN A 41 -12.14 -17.42 -13.55
CA ASN A 41 -11.05 -18.30 -13.97
C ASN A 41 -9.90 -18.25 -12.94
N PRO A 42 -9.57 -19.37 -12.26
CA PRO A 42 -8.52 -19.43 -11.24
C PRO A 42 -7.14 -18.98 -11.73
N LEU A 43 -6.84 -19.14 -13.02
CA LEU A 43 -5.57 -18.72 -13.59
C LEU A 43 -5.43 -17.19 -13.64
N TYR A 44 -6.52 -16.48 -13.90
CA TYR A 44 -6.51 -15.00 -13.85
C TYR A 44 -6.32 -14.49 -12.43
N VAL A 45 -6.97 -15.11 -11.46
CA VAL A 45 -6.81 -14.78 -10.04
C VAL A 45 -5.36 -15.00 -9.62
N LEU A 46 -4.77 -16.13 -9.98
CA LEU A 46 -3.37 -16.44 -9.68
C LEU A 46 -2.41 -15.44 -10.29
N GLU A 47 -2.60 -15.06 -11.56
CA GLU A 47 -1.76 -14.09 -12.26
C GLU A 47 -1.91 -12.68 -11.67
N ALA A 48 -3.12 -12.28 -11.27
CA ALA A 48 -3.36 -11.01 -10.58
C ALA A 48 -2.59 -10.95 -9.25
N ILE A 49 -2.65 -12.01 -8.45
CA ILE A 49 -1.89 -12.12 -7.19
C ILE A 49 -0.38 -12.04 -7.48
N ARG A 50 0.13 -12.79 -8.45
CA ARG A 50 1.55 -12.83 -8.80
C ARG A 50 2.08 -11.47 -9.30
N ARG A 51 1.32 -10.79 -10.16
CA ARG A 51 1.70 -9.47 -10.70
C ARG A 51 1.69 -8.40 -9.63
N THR A 52 0.61 -8.34 -8.85
CA THR A 52 0.43 -7.31 -7.82
C THR A 52 1.34 -7.56 -6.62
N GLY A 53 1.57 -8.81 -6.23
CA GLY A 53 2.48 -9.16 -5.15
C GLY A 53 3.88 -8.59 -5.33
N LYS A 54 4.39 -8.54 -6.58
CA LYS A 54 5.69 -7.92 -6.88
C LYS A 54 5.72 -6.41 -6.69
N LYS A 55 4.57 -5.75 -6.76
CA LYS A 55 4.39 -4.29 -6.57
C LYS A 55 4.00 -3.94 -5.14
N LEU A 56 3.68 -4.94 -4.32
CA LEU A 56 3.15 -4.80 -2.96
C LEU A 56 4.26 -4.95 -1.92
N SER A 57 4.20 -4.14 -0.88
CA SER A 57 5.00 -4.29 0.35
C SER A 57 4.15 -3.96 1.55
N ILE A 58 4.05 -4.88 2.49
CA ILE A 58 3.29 -4.71 3.73
C ILE A 58 4.26 -4.74 4.90
N PHE A 59 4.25 -3.68 5.69
CA PHE A 59 5.03 -3.57 6.91
C PHE A 59 4.11 -3.71 8.10
N CYS A 60 4.38 -4.69 8.97
CA CYS A 60 3.58 -4.93 10.17
C CYS A 60 4.47 -5.01 11.41
N ASN A 61 3.88 -4.81 12.59
CA ASN A 61 4.65 -4.95 13.83
C ASN A 61 5.13 -6.39 14.01
N VAL A 62 6.35 -6.56 14.47
CA VAL A 62 6.95 -7.88 14.68
C VAL A 62 6.09 -8.74 15.59
N GLY A 63 5.87 -10.00 15.21
CA GLY A 63 5.06 -10.96 15.96
C GLY A 63 3.54 -10.73 15.90
N CYS A 64 3.06 -9.82 15.04
CA CYS A 64 1.63 -9.50 14.92
C CYS A 64 1.00 -10.03 13.62
N ILE A 65 1.56 -11.09 13.05
CA ILE A 65 1.01 -11.79 11.89
C ILE A 65 0.12 -12.94 12.38
N LYS A 66 -1.15 -12.90 11.98
CA LYS A 66 -2.09 -13.99 12.24
C LYS A 66 -1.97 -15.03 11.13
N VAL A 67 -1.52 -16.22 11.52
CA VAL A 67 -1.40 -17.37 10.62
C VAL A 67 -2.79 -17.90 10.27
N PRO A 68 -3.07 -18.20 8.99
CA PRO A 68 -4.34 -18.77 8.57
C PRO A 68 -4.57 -20.15 9.18
N LYS A 69 -5.84 -20.49 9.44
CA LYS A 69 -6.21 -21.81 9.92
C LYS A 69 -6.10 -22.89 8.82
N ALA A 70 -6.32 -22.50 7.57
CA ALA A 70 -6.20 -23.37 6.41
C ALA A 70 -4.86 -23.14 5.70
N GLU A 71 -4.14 -24.22 5.45
CA GLU A 71 -2.93 -24.17 4.63
C GLU A 71 -3.30 -23.85 3.18
N SER A 72 -2.68 -22.80 2.63
CA SER A 72 -2.79 -22.48 1.21
C SER A 72 -1.42 -22.10 0.65
N ARG A 73 -1.03 -22.77 -0.43
CA ARG A 73 0.20 -22.44 -1.17
C ARG A 73 0.18 -21.04 -1.78
N LEU A 74 -0.98 -20.42 -1.88
CA LEU A 74 -1.12 -19.06 -2.41
C LEU A 74 -0.46 -18.02 -1.50
N TYR A 75 -0.36 -18.26 -0.19
CA TYR A 75 0.33 -17.35 0.74
C TYR A 75 1.82 -17.20 0.42
N ALA A 76 2.45 -18.26 -0.10
CA ALA A 76 3.85 -18.21 -0.52
C ALA A 76 4.11 -17.20 -1.65
N LEU A 77 3.09 -16.85 -2.45
CA LEU A 77 3.22 -15.83 -3.50
C LEU A 77 3.34 -14.41 -2.95
N LEU A 78 2.98 -14.20 -1.69
CA LEU A 78 3.01 -12.90 -1.02
C LEU A 78 4.06 -12.83 0.10
N GLU A 79 4.82 -13.90 0.33
CA GLU A 79 5.83 -13.97 1.40
C GLU A 79 6.87 -12.84 1.27
N ASP A 80 7.37 -12.62 0.07
CA ASP A 80 8.34 -11.55 -0.23
C ASP A 80 7.76 -10.13 -0.09
N SER A 81 6.43 -10.02 0.05
CA SER A 81 5.74 -8.74 0.20
C SER A 81 5.53 -8.34 1.66
N ILE A 82 5.88 -9.20 2.63
CA ILE A 82 5.60 -8.99 4.05
C ILE A 82 6.90 -8.74 4.80
N HIS A 83 6.94 -7.66 5.56
CA HIS A 83 8.10 -7.22 6.31
C HIS A 83 7.72 -6.91 7.75
N GLU A 84 8.37 -7.57 8.72
CA GLU A 84 8.16 -7.30 10.12
C GLU A 84 9.04 -6.14 10.59
N VAL A 85 8.40 -5.12 11.17
CA VAL A 85 9.05 -3.94 11.72
C VAL A 85 9.29 -4.13 13.21
N ARG A 86 10.55 -4.09 13.61
CA ARG A 86 10.95 -4.07 15.02
C ARG A 86 11.37 -2.68 15.43
N MET A 87 10.65 -2.08 16.37
CA MET A 87 11.03 -0.78 16.90
C MET A 87 12.31 -0.86 17.72
N PRO A 88 13.18 0.18 17.68
CA PRO A 88 14.44 0.18 18.43
C PRO A 88 14.26 0.01 19.96
N ASN A 89 13.17 0.55 20.48
CA ASN A 89 12.80 0.34 21.87
C ASN A 89 11.73 -0.75 21.96
N TYR A 90 11.99 -1.81 22.70
CA TYR A 90 11.09 -2.96 22.89
C TYR A 90 9.74 -2.62 23.53
N THR A 91 9.62 -1.45 24.17
CA THR A 91 8.35 -0.96 24.72
C THR A 91 7.47 -0.28 23.67
N ASN A 92 8.02 0.02 22.51
CA ASN A 92 7.32 0.73 21.44
C ASN A 92 6.79 -0.26 20.40
N ASN A 93 5.60 0.05 19.89
CA ASN A 93 4.98 -0.71 18.82
C ASN A 93 4.97 0.09 17.51
N PHE A 94 5.13 -0.61 16.40
CA PHE A 94 4.87 -0.07 15.08
C PHE A 94 3.36 -0.12 14.82
N HIS A 95 2.66 1.03 14.88
CA HIS A 95 1.19 1.06 14.90
C HIS A 95 0.54 1.98 13.84
N PRO A 96 1.14 2.28 12.69
CA PRO A 96 0.44 3.03 11.65
C PRO A 96 -0.61 2.17 10.95
N LYS A 97 -1.57 2.83 10.31
CA LYS A 97 -2.57 2.23 9.43
C LYS A 97 -2.69 3.12 8.20
N LEU A 98 -1.73 2.96 7.32
CA LEU A 98 -1.50 3.86 6.20
C LEU A 98 -1.17 3.07 4.94
N TRP A 99 -1.68 3.52 3.81
CA TRP A 99 -1.26 3.07 2.50
C TRP A 99 -0.67 4.22 1.71
N VAL A 100 0.42 3.96 1.02
CA VAL A 100 1.00 4.85 0.01
C VAL A 100 1.03 4.08 -1.29
N LEU A 101 0.29 4.58 -2.28
CA LEU A 101 0.10 3.95 -3.58
C LEU A 101 0.68 4.88 -4.65
N GLN A 102 1.48 4.34 -5.55
CA GLN A 102 1.96 5.06 -6.70
C GLN A 102 1.36 4.47 -7.97
N TYR A 103 0.84 5.33 -8.79
CA TYR A 103 0.30 5.01 -10.11
C TYR A 103 0.96 5.86 -11.18
N HIS A 104 0.99 5.37 -12.40
CA HIS A 104 1.29 6.19 -13.57
C HIS A 104 0.14 6.16 -14.56
N ASN A 105 -0.06 7.28 -15.26
CA ASN A 105 -1.01 7.36 -16.35
C ASN A 105 -0.39 6.74 -17.60
N ILE A 106 -1.10 5.78 -18.23
CA ILE A 106 -0.60 5.04 -19.41
C ILE A 106 -0.51 5.87 -20.69
N HIS A 107 -1.16 7.06 -20.73
CA HIS A 107 -1.17 7.92 -21.91
C HIS A 107 -0.12 9.03 -21.87
N ASP A 108 0.02 9.69 -20.71
CA ASP A 108 0.89 10.86 -20.59
C ASP A 108 2.05 10.64 -19.60
N GLY A 109 2.11 9.49 -18.93
CA GLY A 109 3.17 9.13 -17.99
C GLY A 109 3.16 9.91 -16.68
N ARG A 110 2.15 10.76 -16.42
CA ARG A 110 2.04 11.47 -15.14
C ARG A 110 1.94 10.49 -13.98
N VAL A 111 2.67 10.78 -12.91
CA VAL A 111 2.69 9.97 -11.70
C VAL A 111 1.73 10.56 -10.66
N LEU A 112 0.88 9.70 -10.13
CA LEU A 112 -0.08 10.02 -9.06
C LEU A 112 0.34 9.26 -7.80
N ILE A 113 0.44 9.98 -6.68
CA ILE A 113 0.57 9.39 -5.33
C ILE A 113 -0.77 9.47 -4.64
N LYS A 114 -1.24 8.33 -4.13
CA LYS A 114 -2.43 8.26 -3.29
C LYS A 114 -2.04 7.77 -1.91
N ILE A 115 -2.53 8.46 -0.88
CA ILE A 115 -2.36 8.11 0.52
C ILE A 115 -3.72 7.76 1.09
N VAL A 116 -3.84 6.61 1.75
CA VAL A 116 -5.08 6.18 2.41
C VAL A 116 -4.76 5.92 3.88
N THR A 117 -5.46 6.61 4.77
CA THR A 117 -5.38 6.41 6.20
C THR A 117 -6.60 5.63 6.67
N LEU A 118 -6.39 4.64 7.52
CA LEU A 118 -7.43 3.75 8.03
C LEU A 118 -7.46 3.79 9.56
N SER A 119 -8.62 3.58 10.15
CA SER A 119 -8.75 3.40 11.60
C SER A 119 -8.43 1.97 12.05
N ARG A 120 -8.46 1.00 11.13
CA ARG A 120 -8.30 -0.43 11.39
C ARG A 120 -7.00 -1.00 10.85
N ASN A 121 -6.59 -2.13 11.44
CA ASN A 121 -5.52 -2.94 10.92
C ASN A 121 -5.96 -3.74 9.68
N LEU A 122 -5.01 -4.34 8.99
CA LEU A 122 -5.29 -5.26 7.89
C LEU A 122 -5.73 -6.62 8.45
N THR A 123 -6.94 -6.67 8.99
CA THR A 123 -7.52 -7.85 9.64
C THR A 123 -8.99 -7.99 9.29
N PHE A 124 -9.50 -9.23 9.30
CA PHE A 124 -10.93 -9.49 9.27
C PHE A 124 -11.51 -9.37 10.69
N ASP A 125 -12.14 -8.26 10.98
CA ASP A 125 -12.97 -8.07 12.15
C ASP A 125 -14.26 -7.33 11.77
N GLN A 126 -15.24 -7.30 12.67
CA GLN A 126 -16.57 -6.74 12.41
C GLN A 126 -16.73 -5.31 12.95
N SER A 127 -15.65 -4.65 13.32
CA SER A 127 -15.71 -3.27 13.80
C SER A 127 -15.92 -2.28 12.65
N MET A 128 -16.49 -1.13 12.96
CA MET A 128 -16.63 -0.02 12.02
C MET A 128 -15.25 0.52 11.66
N ASP A 129 -15.02 0.78 10.38
CA ASP A 129 -13.79 1.40 9.87
C ASP A 129 -14.07 2.81 9.38
N VAL A 130 -13.11 3.70 9.59
CA VAL A 130 -13.09 5.03 9.00
C VAL A 130 -11.85 5.09 8.10
N ALA A 131 -12.06 5.49 6.87
CA ALA A 131 -10.99 5.68 5.89
C ALA A 131 -11.01 7.12 5.39
N ALA A 132 -9.84 7.70 5.24
CA ALA A 132 -9.65 8.97 4.55
C ALA A 132 -8.55 8.80 3.51
N ASP A 133 -8.76 9.35 2.33
CA ASP A 133 -7.78 9.31 1.28
C ASP A 133 -7.49 10.70 0.71
N MET A 134 -6.27 10.86 0.22
CA MET A 134 -5.82 12.04 -0.49
C MET A 134 -4.95 11.60 -1.65
N ASP A 135 -4.94 12.37 -2.72
CA ASP A 135 -4.11 12.13 -3.87
C ASP A 135 -3.41 13.40 -4.36
N GLY A 136 -2.35 13.24 -5.10
CA GLY A 136 -1.63 14.37 -5.67
C GLY A 136 -0.67 13.95 -6.77
N PHE A 137 -0.49 14.84 -7.73
CA PHE A 137 0.44 14.62 -8.82
C PHE A 137 1.87 14.99 -8.44
N VAL A 138 2.80 14.19 -8.94
CA VAL A 138 4.23 14.43 -8.77
C VAL A 138 4.67 15.58 -9.70
N GLY A 139 5.22 16.62 -9.10
CA GLY A 139 5.76 17.78 -9.80
C GLY A 139 7.29 17.75 -9.96
N SER A 140 7.84 18.88 -10.36
CA SER A 140 9.28 19.03 -10.61
C SER A 140 10.07 19.44 -9.36
N THR A 141 9.42 20.05 -8.35
CA THR A 141 10.06 20.61 -7.17
C THR A 141 9.75 19.82 -5.91
N ILE A 142 10.68 19.82 -4.96
CA ILE A 142 10.49 19.21 -3.65
C ILE A 142 9.55 20.09 -2.82
N ASN A 143 8.53 19.47 -2.23
CA ASN A 143 7.65 20.11 -1.26
C ASN A 143 8.04 19.65 0.16
N PRO A 144 8.55 20.56 1.01
CA PRO A 144 8.99 20.22 2.38
C PRO A 144 7.87 19.64 3.27
N LYS A 145 6.60 19.95 3.00
CA LYS A 145 5.46 19.43 3.75
C LYS A 145 5.33 17.91 3.63
N ASN A 146 5.85 17.32 2.57
CA ASN A 146 5.78 15.87 2.32
C ASN A 146 6.92 15.08 2.99
N GLN A 147 7.88 15.78 3.61
CA GLN A 147 9.05 15.15 4.23
C GLN A 147 8.68 14.08 5.28
N PRO A 148 7.69 14.27 6.17
CA PRO A 148 7.33 13.25 7.17
C PRO A 148 6.93 11.91 6.56
N ILE A 149 6.18 11.90 5.45
CA ILE A 149 5.80 10.66 4.75
C ILE A 149 7.02 10.01 4.09
N ALA A 150 7.89 10.82 3.48
CA ALA A 150 9.13 10.32 2.87
C ALA A 150 10.08 9.72 3.93
N ASP A 151 10.16 10.30 5.12
CA ASP A 151 10.95 9.79 6.24
C ASP A 151 10.37 8.48 6.79
N LEU A 152 9.04 8.39 6.91
CA LEU A 152 8.37 7.15 7.29
C LEU A 152 8.65 6.02 6.29
N LEU A 153 8.54 6.28 4.98
CA LEU A 153 8.87 5.31 3.94
C LEU A 153 10.36 4.92 3.98
N THR A 154 11.25 5.88 4.22
CA THR A 154 12.68 5.64 4.40
C THR A 154 12.94 4.75 5.60
N PHE A 155 12.27 4.99 6.71
CA PHE A 155 12.39 4.16 7.92
C PHE A 155 11.92 2.73 7.65
N VAL A 156 10.72 2.52 7.12
CA VAL A 156 10.19 1.17 6.91
C VAL A 156 10.97 0.40 5.84
N SER A 157 11.52 1.08 4.83
CA SER A 157 12.32 0.45 3.79
C SER A 157 13.56 -0.29 4.34
N GLN A 158 14.01 0.05 5.55
CA GLN A 158 15.15 -0.62 6.20
C GLN A 158 14.86 -2.08 6.58
N PHE A 159 13.59 -2.45 6.68
CA PHE A 159 13.15 -3.79 7.04
C PHE A 159 12.92 -4.70 5.82
N ASP A 160 13.06 -4.18 4.59
CA ASP A 160 13.11 -4.96 3.37
C ASP A 160 14.56 -5.20 2.94
N SER A 161 14.89 -6.42 2.54
CA SER A 161 16.19 -6.77 1.96
C SER A 161 16.50 -5.96 0.69
N ASN A 162 15.49 -5.62 -0.09
CA ASN A 162 15.60 -4.82 -1.32
C ASN A 162 15.19 -3.36 -1.10
N LYS A 163 15.92 -2.63 -0.25
CA LYS A 163 15.67 -1.22 0.08
C LYS A 163 15.59 -0.29 -1.15
N ASN A 164 16.30 -0.63 -2.22
CA ASN A 164 16.40 0.22 -3.39
C ASN A 164 15.07 0.36 -4.16
N ARG A 165 14.16 -0.59 -3.99
CA ARG A 165 12.84 -0.55 -4.65
C ARG A 165 11.98 0.64 -4.21
N TYR A 166 12.26 1.24 -3.06
CA TYR A 166 11.47 2.37 -2.51
C TYR A 166 12.01 3.74 -2.91
N LYS A 167 13.21 3.83 -3.50
CA LYS A 167 13.86 5.11 -3.81
C LYS A 167 13.00 6.01 -4.67
N GLN A 168 12.42 5.46 -5.74
CA GLN A 168 11.58 6.23 -6.65
C GLN A 168 10.29 6.70 -5.99
N LEU A 169 9.62 5.83 -5.22
CA LEU A 169 8.43 6.20 -4.47
C LEU A 169 8.72 7.32 -3.46
N ILE A 170 9.79 7.20 -2.68
CA ILE A 170 10.20 8.21 -1.69
C ILE A 170 10.47 9.56 -2.36
N GLU A 171 11.20 9.55 -3.49
CA GLU A 171 11.50 10.76 -4.24
C GLU A 171 10.23 11.38 -4.84
N ASN A 172 9.33 10.55 -5.37
CA ASN A 172 8.06 11.01 -5.93
C ASN A 172 7.16 11.60 -4.84
N VAL A 173 7.06 10.98 -3.66
CA VAL A 173 6.32 11.53 -2.53
C VAL A 173 6.83 12.92 -2.15
N ARG A 174 8.15 13.13 -2.09
CA ARG A 174 8.75 14.45 -1.81
C ARG A 174 8.35 15.52 -2.81
N ARG A 175 8.02 15.12 -4.06
CA ARG A 175 7.71 16.03 -5.16
C ARG A 175 6.22 16.19 -5.45
N VAL A 176 5.35 15.60 -4.65
CA VAL A 176 3.91 15.89 -4.78
C VAL A 176 3.68 17.38 -4.52
N GLU A 177 3.10 18.07 -5.50
CA GLU A 177 2.89 19.53 -5.42
C GLU A 177 1.89 19.88 -4.33
N ARG A 178 0.75 19.22 -4.33
CA ARG A 178 -0.31 19.35 -3.34
C ARG A 178 -1.09 18.03 -3.28
N PHE A 179 -1.44 17.61 -2.08
CA PHE A 179 -2.45 16.56 -1.91
C PHE A 179 -3.85 17.18 -1.91
N ASN A 180 -4.72 16.63 -2.75
CA ASN A 180 -6.13 16.98 -2.76
C ASN A 180 -6.81 16.16 -1.67
N LEU A 181 -7.41 16.86 -0.73
CA LEU A 181 -8.24 16.29 0.32
C LEU A 181 -9.68 16.24 -0.14
N LEU A 182 -10.50 15.47 0.55
CA LEU A 182 -11.95 15.57 0.43
C LEU A 182 -12.40 17.00 0.84
N ASP A 183 -13.42 17.54 0.20
CA ASP A 183 -13.92 18.91 0.42
C ASP A 183 -14.19 19.23 1.90
N CYS A 184 -14.51 18.21 2.73
CA CYS A 184 -14.73 18.39 4.16
C CYS A 184 -13.45 18.71 4.96
N PHE A 185 -12.27 18.66 4.34
CA PHE A 185 -10.97 18.95 4.96
C PHE A 185 -10.26 20.17 4.34
N ASP A 186 -10.94 20.93 3.48
CA ASP A 186 -10.36 22.09 2.78
C ASP A 186 -9.83 23.18 3.73
N ASP A 187 -10.35 23.26 4.95
CA ASP A 187 -9.92 24.21 5.98
C ASP A 187 -8.69 23.75 6.76
N TYR A 188 -8.16 22.54 6.52
CA TYR A 188 -6.99 21.99 7.22
C TYR A 188 -5.76 21.96 6.32
N GLU A 189 -4.68 22.58 6.78
CA GLU A 189 -3.36 22.41 6.18
C GLU A 189 -2.65 21.19 6.82
N PHE A 190 -2.21 20.26 5.99
CA PHE A 190 -1.40 19.11 6.40
C PHE A 190 0.06 19.32 6.03
#